data_ca264fe8abf40ff19adf67196eec6e83
#
_entry.id   ca264fe8abf40ff19adf67196eec6e83
#
_cell.length_a   1.000
_cell.length_b   1.000
_cell.length_c   1.000
_cell.angle_alpha   90.00
_cell.angle_beta   90.00
_cell.angle_gamma   90.00
#
_symmetry.space_group_name_H-M   'P 1'
#
loop_
_entity.id
_entity.type
_entity.pdbx_description
1 polymer ?
#
loop_
_entity_poly.entity_id
_entity_poly.type
_entity_poly.pdbx_seq_one_letter_code
_entity_poly.pdbx_strand_id
1 'polypeptide(L)'
;ALCTHCGKTVHLKEQPKHNQTTVCPACKSRAWMKAWKKQKYLSDKKKIGIIQNLTDGSGYILRLFDCKLERKQENGYRLDFAGRWELRRFKLDNHFVPIEYFEWGEYKNTGVKRWCHELNHGGYNWYYQDEECVLYTRNLKRLRKGTELQYVPVEVLFRHNPGCYSNPTDMLRNMVRHPQIEYMIKAGLYHLAWEMAAGRGREAVDWNKKKLWEAMKVTKEQMLFCIKINIGARGLEVLQIANEYRVSLTERQLQFFEIEIGPALVGNIFQYGHTEKFYKYLVTLIQNKENCGDYIDYLEDMEYLRIPPTEDVLFPRNFQQTHQRLALQRREKEDAIRKMEIVEKDKLLQEMLPELEETYRYEDEQFCMVLPTCKEDFNREGRENHNCVGGSYYDKMLKGQSCVMFLRRKEEPDKAFCTVEMNGERILQCRAVRNGEPPEEAKAFMEKFSKEVARRIRKQKNRLQITA
;
A
#
# COMPACT_ATOMS: atom_id res chain seq x y z
N ALA A 1 -4.49 -37.20 3.62
CA ALA A 1 -3.41 -36.47 4.25
C ALA A 1 -3.89 -35.81 5.54
N LEU A 2 -3.00 -35.65 6.53
CA LEU A 2 -3.27 -34.85 7.73
C LEU A 2 -2.79 -33.42 7.44
N CYS A 3 -3.67 -32.45 7.59
CA CYS A 3 -3.31 -31.05 7.54
C CYS A 3 -2.82 -30.57 8.93
N THR A 4 -1.56 -30.16 9.05
CA THR A 4 -1.01 -29.69 10.33
C THR A 4 -1.59 -28.33 10.74
N HIS A 5 -2.07 -27.53 9.77
CA HIS A 5 -2.67 -26.23 10.03
C HIS A 5 -4.03 -26.34 10.75
N CYS A 6 -4.98 -27.12 10.22
CA CYS A 6 -6.31 -27.27 10.81
C CYS A 6 -6.51 -28.56 11.63
N GLY A 7 -5.53 -29.47 11.65
CA GLY A 7 -5.60 -30.74 12.38
C GLY A 7 -6.54 -31.79 11.77
N LYS A 8 -7.15 -31.53 10.61
CA LYS A 8 -8.10 -32.45 9.98
C LYS A 8 -7.41 -33.43 9.03
N THR A 9 -7.87 -34.67 9.02
CA THR A 9 -7.54 -35.63 7.95
C THR A 9 -8.40 -35.33 6.74
N VAL A 10 -7.76 -35.14 5.60
CA VAL A 10 -8.42 -34.76 4.34
C VAL A 10 -8.05 -35.71 3.19
N HIS A 11 -8.96 -35.88 2.25
CA HIS A 11 -8.69 -36.55 0.99
C HIS A 11 -8.29 -35.47 -0.05
N LEU A 12 -7.14 -35.67 -0.69
CA LEU A 12 -6.68 -34.84 -1.80
C LEU A 12 -7.10 -35.50 -3.11
N LYS A 13 -7.64 -34.72 -4.04
CA LYS A 13 -8.05 -35.23 -5.37
C LYS A 13 -6.85 -35.76 -6.17
N GLU A 14 -5.72 -35.10 -6.01
CA GLU A 14 -4.43 -35.51 -6.59
C GLU A 14 -3.48 -35.87 -5.45
N GLN A 15 -2.56 -36.81 -5.68
CA GLN A 15 -1.53 -37.14 -4.70
C GLN A 15 -0.25 -36.34 -4.99
N PRO A 16 -0.03 -35.20 -4.33
CA PRO A 16 1.16 -34.40 -4.57
C PRO A 16 2.41 -35.15 -4.11
N LYS A 17 3.51 -34.93 -4.83
CA LYS A 17 4.82 -35.52 -4.49
C LYS A 17 5.36 -34.93 -3.19
N HIS A 18 6.30 -35.63 -2.56
CA HIS A 18 7.01 -35.13 -1.39
C HIS A 18 7.68 -33.78 -1.69
N ASN A 19 7.49 -32.79 -0.82
CA ASN A 19 7.90 -31.39 -0.97
C ASN A 19 7.18 -30.59 -2.08
N GLN A 20 6.14 -31.10 -2.65
CA GLN A 20 5.26 -30.33 -3.53
C GLN A 20 4.23 -29.53 -2.71
N THR A 21 3.90 -28.32 -3.15
CA THR A 21 2.84 -27.53 -2.54
C THR A 21 1.47 -28.08 -2.89
N THR A 22 0.56 -28.01 -1.93
CA THR A 22 -0.85 -28.37 -2.11
C THR A 22 -1.73 -27.46 -1.26
N VAL A 23 -3.03 -27.45 -1.55
CA VAL A 23 -4.02 -26.69 -0.78
C VAL A 23 -4.88 -27.66 0.02
N CYS A 24 -5.02 -27.38 1.31
CA CYS A 24 -5.93 -28.18 2.14
C CYS A 24 -7.40 -27.96 1.73
N PRO A 25 -8.15 -29.00 1.36
CA PRO A 25 -9.55 -28.81 0.96
C PRO A 25 -10.47 -28.38 2.11
N ALA A 26 -10.04 -28.59 3.36
CA ALA A 26 -10.84 -28.26 4.55
C ALA A 26 -10.66 -26.81 5.01
N CYS A 27 -9.42 -26.31 5.05
CA CYS A 27 -9.12 -24.94 5.56
C CYS A 27 -8.53 -24.02 4.51
N LYS A 28 -8.35 -24.48 3.28
CA LYS A 28 -7.80 -23.72 2.15
C LYS A 28 -6.35 -23.23 2.33
N SER A 29 -5.69 -23.58 3.42
CA SER A 29 -4.29 -23.21 3.63
C SER A 29 -3.38 -23.90 2.61
N ARG A 30 -2.42 -23.16 2.06
CA ARG A 30 -1.33 -23.73 1.24
C ARG A 30 -0.32 -24.40 2.15
N ALA A 31 0.07 -25.63 1.84
CA ALA A 31 0.99 -26.44 2.65
C ALA A 31 1.95 -27.26 1.78
N TRP A 32 3.07 -27.64 2.35
CA TRP A 32 4.01 -28.57 1.72
C TRP A 32 3.63 -30.00 2.03
N MET A 33 3.48 -30.84 1.00
CA MET A 33 3.26 -32.25 1.21
C MET A 33 4.52 -32.92 1.75
N LYS A 34 4.41 -33.52 2.92
CA LYS A 34 5.47 -34.34 3.51
C LYS A 34 5.04 -35.81 3.51
N ALA A 35 5.62 -36.58 2.58
CA ALA A 35 5.33 -38.01 2.52
C ALA A 35 5.85 -38.71 3.77
N TRP A 36 4.96 -39.44 4.47
CA TRP A 36 5.28 -40.02 5.78
C TRP A 36 6.50 -40.97 5.77
N LYS A 37 6.61 -41.82 4.75
CA LYS A 37 7.77 -42.71 4.62
C LYS A 37 9.11 -42.01 4.49
N LYS A 38 9.09 -40.73 4.01
CA LYS A 38 10.30 -39.91 3.83
C LYS A 38 10.55 -38.94 4.98
N GLN A 39 9.58 -38.75 5.88
CA GLN A 39 9.64 -37.80 6.98
C GLN A 39 9.31 -38.51 8.30
N LYS A 40 10.33 -38.98 9.00
CA LYS A 40 10.17 -39.73 10.27
C LYS A 40 9.73 -38.83 11.46
N TYR A 41 10.00 -37.53 11.36
CA TYR A 41 9.69 -36.55 12.39
C TYR A 41 9.11 -35.29 11.75
N LEU A 42 8.03 -34.79 12.31
CA LEU A 42 7.39 -33.53 11.94
C LEU A 42 7.18 -32.69 13.20
N SER A 43 7.64 -31.46 13.16
CA SER A 43 7.40 -30.47 14.22
C SER A 43 6.70 -29.26 13.61
N ASP A 44 5.74 -28.72 14.33
CA ASP A 44 5.03 -27.49 13.99
C ASP A 44 4.89 -26.63 15.25
N LYS A 45 4.89 -25.32 15.09
CA LYS A 45 4.68 -24.37 16.16
C LYS A 45 3.38 -23.61 15.92
N LYS A 46 2.60 -23.43 16.95
CA LYS A 46 1.38 -22.61 16.91
C LYS A 46 1.32 -21.68 18.11
N LYS A 47 0.94 -20.44 17.84
CA LYS A 47 0.53 -19.52 18.90
C LYS A 47 -0.96 -19.75 19.19
N ILE A 48 -1.31 -19.97 20.47
CA ILE A 48 -2.69 -20.16 20.91
C ILE A 48 -3.02 -19.09 21.93
N GLY A 49 -4.09 -18.34 21.68
CA GLY A 49 -4.64 -17.35 22.59
C GLY A 49 -5.78 -17.92 23.43
N ILE A 50 -5.76 -17.66 24.73
CA ILE A 50 -6.84 -18.01 25.67
C ILE A 50 -7.31 -16.74 26.36
N ILE A 51 -8.58 -16.37 26.17
CA ILE A 51 -9.20 -15.25 26.88
C ILE A 51 -9.95 -15.78 28.10
N GLN A 52 -9.76 -15.14 29.26
CA GLN A 52 -10.39 -15.47 30.52
C GLN A 52 -10.91 -14.18 31.19
N ASN A 53 -11.98 -14.31 32.00
CA ASN A 53 -12.44 -13.18 32.81
C ASN A 53 -11.43 -12.93 33.93
N LEU A 54 -11.22 -11.68 34.28
CA LEU A 54 -10.57 -11.30 35.52
C LEU A 54 -11.48 -11.63 36.73
N THR A 55 -10.89 -12.02 37.84
CA THR A 55 -11.63 -12.46 39.05
C THR A 55 -12.40 -11.32 39.71
N ASP A 56 -11.93 -10.10 39.54
CA ASP A 56 -12.54 -8.87 40.05
C ASP A 56 -13.66 -8.30 39.16
N GLY A 57 -13.91 -8.92 38.01
CA GLY A 57 -14.90 -8.45 37.03
C GLY A 57 -14.51 -7.19 36.24
N SER A 58 -13.29 -6.68 36.37
CA SER A 58 -12.83 -5.45 35.74
C SER A 58 -12.56 -5.60 34.24
N GLY A 59 -12.60 -6.82 33.70
CA GLY A 59 -12.33 -7.08 32.26
C GLY A 59 -11.85 -8.52 32.04
N TYR A 60 -10.91 -8.64 31.09
CA TYR A 60 -10.41 -9.93 30.62
C TYR A 60 -8.89 -9.98 30.63
N ILE A 61 -8.35 -11.20 30.55
CA ILE A 61 -6.94 -11.45 30.27
C ILE A 61 -6.80 -12.35 29.05
N LEU A 62 -6.08 -11.88 28.04
CA LEU A 62 -5.61 -12.70 26.91
C LEU A 62 -4.24 -13.28 27.28
N ARG A 63 -4.14 -14.60 27.28
CA ARG A 63 -2.90 -15.32 27.53
C ARG A 63 -2.42 -15.96 26.23
N LEU A 64 -1.20 -15.66 25.81
CA LEU A 64 -0.60 -16.21 24.60
C LEU A 64 0.39 -17.32 24.93
N PHE A 65 0.23 -18.44 24.25
CA PHE A 65 1.06 -19.63 24.42
C PHE A 65 1.71 -20.00 23.10
N ASP A 66 3.01 -20.23 23.12
CA ASP A 66 3.67 -21.00 22.07
C ASP A 66 3.50 -22.48 22.37
N CYS A 67 2.91 -23.18 21.39
CA CYS A 67 2.67 -24.62 21.46
C CYS A 67 3.52 -25.33 20.40
N LYS A 68 4.33 -26.28 20.83
CA LYS A 68 5.06 -27.17 19.94
C LYS A 68 4.27 -28.44 19.74
N LEU A 69 3.92 -28.72 18.48
CA LEU A 69 3.29 -29.95 18.06
C LEU A 69 4.35 -30.85 17.45
N GLU A 70 4.45 -32.07 17.92
CA GLU A 70 5.40 -33.04 17.37
C GLU A 70 4.67 -34.31 16.95
N ARG A 71 5.22 -34.92 15.92
CA ARG A 71 4.81 -36.24 15.48
C ARG A 71 6.04 -37.06 15.21
N LYS A 72 6.07 -38.24 15.86
CA LYS A 72 7.05 -39.28 15.62
C LYS A 72 6.36 -40.43 14.90
N GLN A 73 7.11 -41.16 14.11
CA GLN A 73 6.59 -42.31 13.34
C GLN A 73 5.96 -43.38 14.23
N GLU A 74 6.51 -43.52 15.45
CA GLU A 74 6.05 -44.47 16.49
C GLU A 74 4.62 -44.17 16.96
N ASN A 75 4.17 -42.91 16.91
CA ASN A 75 2.87 -42.45 17.44
C ASN A 75 1.77 -42.41 16.34
N GLY A 76 1.98 -43.04 15.20
CA GLY A 76 1.01 -43.09 14.09
C GLY A 76 0.74 -41.71 13.45
N TYR A 77 -0.55 -41.41 13.13
CA TYR A 77 -0.93 -40.17 12.45
C TYR A 77 -1.40 -39.06 13.40
N ARG A 78 -1.01 -39.09 14.64
CA ARG A 78 -1.41 -38.10 15.65
C ARG A 78 -0.33 -37.05 15.83
N LEU A 79 -0.72 -35.77 15.90
CA LEU A 79 0.13 -34.68 16.37
C LEU A 79 -0.06 -34.56 17.87
N ASP A 80 1.00 -34.73 18.62
CA ASP A 80 0.99 -34.63 20.06
C ASP A 80 1.61 -33.31 20.52
N PHE A 81 1.12 -32.76 21.61
CA PHE A 81 1.73 -31.59 22.24
C PHE A 81 3.04 -32.01 22.90
N ALA A 82 4.16 -31.49 22.37
CA ALA A 82 5.49 -31.69 22.93
C ALA A 82 5.85 -30.67 24.01
N GLY A 83 5.20 -29.51 23.98
CA GLY A 83 5.43 -28.46 24.98
C GLY A 83 4.53 -27.25 24.73
N ARG A 84 4.31 -26.50 25.78
CA ARG A 84 3.62 -25.20 25.76
C ARG A 84 4.32 -24.24 26.71
N TRP A 85 4.50 -23.01 26.25
CA TRP A 85 5.10 -21.95 27.06
C TRP A 85 4.19 -20.74 26.97
N GLU A 86 3.79 -20.18 28.11
CA GLU A 86 3.09 -18.91 28.15
C GLU A 86 4.13 -17.79 28.00
N LEU A 87 4.00 -17.00 26.95
CA LEU A 87 4.95 -15.93 26.61
C LEU A 87 4.47 -14.58 27.07
N ARG A 88 3.18 -14.31 26.87
CA ARG A 88 2.60 -12.97 27.02
C ARG A 88 1.23 -13.01 27.64
N ARG A 89 0.88 -11.92 28.33
CA ARG A 89 -0.45 -11.65 28.86
C ARG A 89 -0.84 -10.23 28.55
N PHE A 90 -2.08 -10.05 28.11
CA PHE A 90 -2.68 -8.73 27.92
C PHE A 90 -3.89 -8.62 28.82
N LYS A 91 -3.88 -7.64 29.71
CA LYS A 91 -5.07 -7.29 30.45
C LYS A 91 -5.93 -6.38 29.58
N LEU A 92 -7.19 -6.71 29.44
CA LEU A 92 -8.17 -6.03 28.60
C LEU A 92 -9.27 -5.47 29.47
N ASP A 93 -9.81 -4.30 29.10
CA ASP A 93 -11.03 -3.78 29.71
C ASP A 93 -12.28 -4.57 29.26
N ASN A 94 -13.46 -4.14 29.70
CA ASN A 94 -14.74 -4.76 29.34
C ASN A 94 -15.12 -4.62 27.85
N HIS A 95 -14.43 -3.73 27.09
CA HIS A 95 -14.59 -3.53 25.65
C HIS A 95 -13.47 -4.21 24.84
N PHE A 96 -12.69 -5.09 25.45
CA PHE A 96 -11.55 -5.79 24.86
C PHE A 96 -10.39 -4.88 24.44
N VAL A 97 -10.27 -3.69 25.04
CA VAL A 97 -9.13 -2.79 24.80
C VAL A 97 -7.98 -3.20 25.71
N PRO A 98 -6.77 -3.44 25.17
CA PRO A 98 -5.59 -3.71 25.99
C PRO A 98 -5.22 -2.50 26.85
N ILE A 99 -5.09 -2.73 28.17
CA ILE A 99 -4.72 -1.72 29.18
C ILE A 99 -3.38 -1.98 29.85
N GLU A 100 -2.98 -3.26 29.96
CA GLU A 100 -1.69 -3.65 30.51
C GLU A 100 -1.11 -4.82 29.74
N TYR A 101 0.21 -4.89 29.68
CA TYR A 101 0.97 -5.93 29.00
C TYR A 101 2.00 -6.56 29.94
N PHE A 102 2.13 -7.88 29.89
CA PHE A 102 3.12 -8.64 30.65
C PHE A 102 3.84 -9.62 29.73
N GLU A 103 5.15 -9.65 29.81
CA GLU A 103 6.01 -10.60 29.08
C GLU A 103 6.86 -11.42 30.05
N TRP A 104 7.02 -12.70 29.74
CA TRP A 104 7.94 -13.56 30.48
C TRP A 104 9.36 -13.36 29.98
N GLY A 105 10.20 -12.74 30.76
CA GLY A 105 11.56 -12.41 30.37
C GLY A 105 12.48 -12.13 31.55
N GLU A 106 13.72 -11.80 31.20
CA GLU A 106 14.73 -11.41 32.17
C GLU A 106 14.48 -9.97 32.65
N TYR A 107 14.37 -9.81 33.96
CA TYR A 107 14.13 -8.50 34.56
C TYR A 107 15.42 -7.67 34.60
N LYS A 108 15.48 -6.57 33.86
CA LYS A 108 16.56 -5.55 33.89
C LYS A 108 17.99 -6.14 33.90
N ASN A 109 18.24 -7.16 33.07
CA ASN A 109 19.55 -7.84 32.98
C ASN A 109 20.08 -8.43 34.30
N THR A 110 19.19 -8.86 35.20
CA THR A 110 19.54 -9.44 36.48
C THR A 110 19.75 -10.95 36.48
N GLY A 111 19.60 -11.60 35.32
CA GLY A 111 19.60 -13.06 35.18
C GLY A 111 18.32 -13.76 35.75
N VAL A 112 17.44 -13.01 36.39
CA VAL A 112 16.20 -13.54 36.99
C VAL A 112 15.05 -13.43 35.97
N LYS A 113 14.50 -14.59 35.57
CA LYS A 113 13.31 -14.65 34.70
C LYS A 113 12.04 -14.50 35.55
N ARG A 114 11.22 -13.50 35.17
CA ARG A 114 9.91 -13.26 35.79
C ARG A 114 8.96 -12.59 34.81
N TRP A 115 7.68 -12.46 35.20
CA TRP A 115 6.73 -11.62 34.48
C TRP A 115 7.12 -10.14 34.66
N CYS A 116 7.49 -9.50 33.58
CA CYS A 116 7.80 -8.08 33.53
C CYS A 116 6.56 -7.32 33.06
N HIS A 117 6.22 -6.28 33.80
CA HIS A 117 5.13 -5.36 33.47
C HIS A 117 5.70 -4.16 32.71
N GLU A 118 5.22 -3.95 31.51
CA GLU A 118 5.49 -2.72 30.76
C GLU A 118 4.22 -1.88 30.71
N LEU A 119 4.28 -0.72 31.35
CA LEU A 119 3.27 0.32 31.16
C LEU A 119 3.38 0.87 29.76
N ASN A 120 2.24 1.04 29.10
CA ASN A 120 2.11 1.64 27.79
C ASN A 120 2.62 3.09 27.85
N HIS A 121 3.93 3.31 27.66
CA HIS A 121 4.46 4.64 27.43
C HIS A 121 4.08 5.04 25.99
N GLY A 122 3.20 6.02 25.89
CA GLY A 122 2.61 6.53 24.67
C GLY A 122 3.59 6.68 23.51
N GLY A 123 3.27 6.09 22.42
CA GLY A 123 3.94 6.26 21.15
C GLY A 123 4.44 4.94 20.52
N TYR A 124 3.70 4.51 19.50
CA TYR A 124 3.97 3.43 18.58
C TYR A 124 3.67 1.99 19.01
N ASN A 125 2.63 1.45 18.40
CA ASN A 125 2.06 0.10 18.47
C ASN A 125 2.96 -1.05 17.95
N TRP A 126 4.22 -1.12 18.31
CA TRP A 126 5.09 -2.24 17.96
C TRP A 126 4.65 -3.56 18.63
N TYR A 127 3.96 -3.48 19.75
CA TYR A 127 3.55 -4.64 20.55
C TYR A 127 2.31 -5.37 20.00
N TYR A 128 1.47 -4.70 19.20
CA TYR A 128 0.22 -5.29 18.70
C TYR A 128 0.38 -6.29 17.54
N GLN A 129 1.51 -6.26 16.81
CA GLN A 129 1.74 -7.19 15.69
C GLN A 129 1.98 -8.63 16.15
N ASP A 130 2.39 -8.84 17.39
CA ASP A 130 2.69 -10.17 17.95
C ASP A 130 1.50 -10.86 18.64
N GLU A 131 0.31 -10.25 18.66
CA GLU A 131 -0.91 -10.83 19.21
C GLU A 131 -1.60 -11.84 18.28
N GLU A 132 -1.12 -11.96 17.05
CA GLU A 132 -1.70 -12.92 16.11
C GLU A 132 -1.58 -14.35 16.61
N CYS A 133 -2.73 -15.00 16.82
CA CYS A 133 -2.81 -16.34 17.35
C CYS A 133 -4.06 -17.08 16.87
N VAL A 134 -4.10 -18.38 17.11
CA VAL A 134 -5.32 -19.18 16.99
C VAL A 134 -6.06 -19.11 18.32
N LEU A 135 -7.26 -18.52 18.32
CA LEU A 135 -8.03 -18.36 19.54
C LEU A 135 -8.63 -19.70 20.01
N TYR A 136 -8.46 -20.02 21.30
CA TYR A 136 -9.13 -21.14 21.95
C TYR A 136 -10.62 -20.82 22.15
N THR A 137 -11.50 -21.61 21.52
CA THR A 137 -12.92 -21.26 21.39
C THR A 137 -13.84 -21.92 22.42
N ARG A 138 -13.40 -22.97 23.13
CA ARG A 138 -14.30 -23.77 24.01
C ARG A 138 -14.86 -22.98 25.18
N ASN A 139 -14.16 -21.97 25.67
CA ASN A 139 -14.59 -21.14 26.81
C ASN A 139 -15.37 -19.88 26.37
N LEU A 140 -15.34 -19.52 25.07
CA LEU A 140 -15.91 -18.25 24.56
C LEU A 140 -17.41 -18.12 24.82
N LYS A 141 -18.17 -19.22 24.70
CA LYS A 141 -19.62 -19.20 24.98
C LYS A 141 -19.94 -18.75 26.40
N ARG A 142 -19.13 -19.19 27.40
CA ARG A 142 -19.30 -18.76 28.79
C ARG A 142 -18.79 -17.34 29.02
N LEU A 143 -17.67 -16.98 28.40
CA LEU A 143 -17.02 -15.67 28.54
C LEU A 143 -17.91 -14.54 28.04
N ARG A 144 -18.60 -14.71 26.93
CA ARG A 144 -19.44 -13.66 26.33
C ARG A 144 -20.81 -13.47 26.98
N LYS A 145 -21.21 -14.37 27.91
CA LYS A 145 -22.51 -14.27 28.61
C LYS A 145 -22.55 -13.01 29.46
N GLY A 146 -23.56 -12.16 29.28
CA GLY A 146 -23.72 -10.88 29.98
C GLY A 146 -22.83 -9.75 29.44
N THR A 147 -22.13 -9.96 28.31
CA THR A 147 -21.35 -8.94 27.61
C THR A 147 -22.09 -8.45 26.37
N GLU A 148 -21.57 -7.39 25.72
CA GLU A 148 -22.07 -6.90 24.43
C GLU A 148 -22.02 -7.97 23.32
N LEU A 149 -21.13 -8.97 23.46
CA LEU A 149 -20.99 -10.09 22.52
C LEU A 149 -21.93 -11.28 22.82
N GLN A 150 -22.85 -11.18 23.78
CA GLN A 150 -23.67 -12.33 24.24
C GLN A 150 -24.44 -13.04 23.12
N TYR A 151 -24.85 -12.29 22.07
CA TYR A 151 -25.59 -12.83 20.92
C TYR A 151 -24.69 -13.14 19.71
N VAL A 152 -23.42 -12.71 19.71
CA VAL A 152 -22.48 -12.95 18.63
C VAL A 152 -21.94 -14.38 18.71
N PRO A 153 -22.14 -15.24 17.70
CA PRO A 153 -21.64 -16.62 17.74
C PRO A 153 -20.16 -16.69 17.36
N VAL A 154 -19.31 -16.09 18.20
CA VAL A 154 -17.86 -15.96 17.99
C VAL A 154 -17.19 -17.31 17.72
N GLU A 155 -17.56 -18.33 18.49
CA GLU A 155 -17.05 -19.70 18.34
C GLU A 155 -17.39 -20.33 16.99
N VAL A 156 -18.48 -19.92 16.35
CA VAL A 156 -18.86 -20.39 15.00
C VAL A 156 -17.92 -19.77 13.98
N LEU A 157 -17.66 -18.47 14.08
CA LEU A 157 -16.75 -17.78 13.16
C LEU A 157 -15.35 -18.43 13.17
N PHE A 158 -14.79 -18.64 14.35
CA PHE A 158 -13.46 -19.25 14.50
C PHE A 158 -13.43 -20.73 14.05
N ARG A 159 -14.56 -21.45 14.17
CA ARG A 159 -14.68 -22.83 13.68
C ARG A 159 -14.67 -22.90 12.16
N HIS A 160 -15.28 -21.93 11.48
CA HIS A 160 -15.31 -21.87 10.00
C HIS A 160 -14.00 -21.35 9.41
N ASN A 161 -13.15 -20.70 10.22
CA ASN A 161 -11.82 -20.20 9.84
C ASN A 161 -10.72 -20.85 10.70
N PRO A 162 -10.60 -22.19 10.73
CA PRO A 162 -9.68 -22.89 11.62
C PRO A 162 -8.23 -22.62 11.23
N GLY A 163 -7.42 -22.30 12.20
CA GLY A 163 -5.98 -22.08 12.01
C GLY A 163 -5.62 -20.75 11.37
N CYS A 164 -6.59 -19.87 11.12
CA CYS A 164 -6.29 -18.50 10.71
C CYS A 164 -5.73 -17.73 11.90
N TYR A 165 -4.55 -17.16 11.71
CA TYR A 165 -3.97 -16.22 12.66
C TYR A 165 -4.68 -14.87 12.54
N SER A 166 -5.01 -14.30 13.68
CA SER A 166 -5.61 -12.97 13.77
C SER A 166 -5.31 -12.39 15.14
N ASN A 167 -5.43 -11.06 15.26
CA ASN A 167 -5.47 -10.41 16.55
C ASN A 167 -6.87 -10.58 17.16
N PRO A 168 -7.04 -11.44 18.20
CA PRO A 168 -8.36 -11.73 18.73
C PRO A 168 -8.99 -10.54 19.47
N THR A 169 -8.19 -9.64 20.03
CA THR A 169 -8.68 -8.47 20.75
C THR A 169 -9.30 -7.46 19.77
N ASP A 170 -8.62 -7.22 18.64
CA ASP A 170 -9.15 -6.37 17.57
C ASP A 170 -10.43 -6.95 16.98
N MET A 171 -10.47 -8.27 16.76
CA MET A 171 -11.65 -8.93 16.23
C MET A 171 -12.86 -8.80 17.16
N LEU A 172 -12.68 -9.06 18.47
CA LEU A 172 -13.77 -8.93 19.43
C LEU A 172 -14.25 -7.48 19.57
N ARG A 173 -13.33 -6.53 19.59
CA ARG A 173 -13.63 -5.09 19.62
C ARG A 173 -14.42 -4.63 18.38
N ASN A 174 -14.05 -5.11 17.19
CA ASN A 174 -14.76 -4.82 15.97
C ASN A 174 -16.17 -5.42 15.95
N MET A 175 -16.35 -6.64 16.52
CA MET A 175 -17.68 -7.23 16.67
C MET A 175 -18.59 -6.43 17.61
N VAL A 176 -18.02 -5.82 18.68
CA VAL A 176 -18.76 -4.90 19.55
C VAL A 176 -19.16 -3.62 18.80
N ARG A 177 -18.24 -3.04 18.06
CA ARG A 177 -18.48 -1.78 17.31
C ARG A 177 -19.45 -1.92 16.17
N HIS A 178 -19.49 -3.10 15.53
CA HIS A 178 -20.18 -3.34 14.27
C HIS A 178 -21.16 -4.53 14.38
N PRO A 179 -22.39 -4.31 14.83
CA PRO A 179 -23.41 -5.37 14.99
C PRO A 179 -23.71 -6.14 13.69
N GLN A 180 -23.42 -5.55 12.53
CA GLN A 180 -23.57 -6.19 11.22
C GLN A 180 -22.72 -7.47 11.12
N ILE A 181 -21.58 -7.55 11.82
CA ILE A 181 -20.73 -8.74 11.85
C ILE A 181 -21.48 -9.93 12.48
N GLU A 182 -22.25 -9.70 13.53
CA GLU A 182 -23.14 -10.71 14.12
C GLU A 182 -24.13 -11.27 13.09
N TYR A 183 -24.77 -10.36 12.33
CA TYR A 183 -25.74 -10.77 11.29
C TYR A 183 -25.05 -11.52 10.14
N MET A 184 -23.84 -11.14 9.74
CA MET A 184 -23.05 -11.86 8.76
C MET A 184 -22.76 -13.30 9.22
N ILE A 185 -22.33 -13.48 10.48
CA ILE A 185 -22.06 -14.81 11.04
C ILE A 185 -23.34 -15.65 11.06
N LYS A 186 -24.46 -15.09 11.54
CA LYS A 186 -25.76 -15.78 11.62
C LYS A 186 -26.33 -16.11 10.22
N ALA A 187 -26.04 -15.29 9.22
CA ALA A 187 -26.44 -15.54 7.82
C ALA A 187 -25.55 -16.58 7.12
N GLY A 188 -24.37 -16.95 7.68
CA GLY A 188 -23.46 -17.89 7.05
C GLY A 188 -22.34 -17.26 6.19
N LEU A 189 -22.19 -15.93 6.20
CA LEU A 189 -21.14 -15.19 5.50
C LEU A 189 -19.83 -15.22 6.31
N TYR A 190 -19.30 -16.39 6.57
CA TYR A 190 -18.20 -16.56 7.53
C TYR A 190 -16.89 -15.95 7.07
N HIS A 191 -16.59 -15.94 5.77
CA HIS A 191 -15.38 -15.33 5.24
C HIS A 191 -15.45 -13.81 5.35
N LEU A 192 -16.55 -13.21 4.88
CA LEU A 192 -16.76 -11.76 5.00
C LEU A 192 -16.76 -11.32 6.47
N ALA A 193 -17.48 -12.02 7.35
CA ALA A 193 -17.51 -11.73 8.77
C ALA A 193 -16.12 -11.78 9.42
N TRP A 194 -15.28 -12.73 8.99
CA TRP A 194 -13.91 -12.85 9.46
C TRP A 194 -13.07 -11.63 9.05
N GLU A 195 -13.11 -11.25 7.77
CA GLU A 195 -12.37 -10.10 7.27
C GLU A 195 -12.82 -8.80 7.92
N MET A 196 -14.13 -8.60 8.06
CA MET A 196 -14.70 -7.43 8.76
C MET A 196 -14.27 -7.38 10.24
N ALA A 197 -14.32 -8.52 10.94
CA ALA A 197 -13.84 -8.60 12.31
C ALA A 197 -12.33 -8.34 12.41
N ALA A 198 -11.54 -8.82 11.46
CA ALA A 198 -10.10 -8.56 11.36
C ALA A 198 -9.77 -7.12 10.88
N GLY A 199 -10.77 -6.31 10.54
CA GLY A 199 -10.59 -4.93 10.09
C GLY A 199 -10.18 -4.77 8.62
N ARG A 200 -10.39 -5.80 7.79
CA ARG A 200 -10.04 -5.82 6.37
C ARG A 200 -11.26 -5.53 5.50
N GLY A 201 -11.09 -4.75 4.42
CA GLY A 201 -12.16 -4.47 3.44
C GLY A 201 -13.40 -3.80 4.03
N ARG A 202 -13.24 -2.94 5.04
CA ARG A 202 -14.34 -2.28 5.75
C ARG A 202 -15.16 -1.35 4.88
N GLU A 203 -14.58 -0.83 3.83
CA GLU A 203 -15.17 0.04 2.81
C GLU A 203 -16.26 -0.66 1.97
N ALA A 204 -16.18 -1.97 1.87
CA ALA A 204 -17.19 -2.77 1.19
C ALA A 204 -18.55 -2.77 1.90
N VAL A 205 -18.62 -2.34 3.18
CA VAL A 205 -19.82 -2.40 4.01
C VAL A 205 -20.24 -1.01 4.51
N ASP A 206 -21.50 -0.66 4.33
CA ASP A 206 -22.08 0.54 4.95
C ASP A 206 -22.57 0.24 6.38
N TRP A 207 -21.76 0.62 7.35
CA TRP A 207 -21.99 0.36 8.77
C TRP A 207 -23.19 1.13 9.37
N ASN A 208 -23.76 2.10 8.65
CA ASN A 208 -24.93 2.86 9.09
C ASN A 208 -26.26 2.13 8.78
N LYS A 209 -26.20 1.08 7.96
CA LYS A 209 -27.39 0.32 7.57
C LYS A 209 -27.66 -0.83 8.54
N LYS A 210 -28.93 -1.01 8.88
CA LYS A 210 -29.38 -2.09 9.79
C LYS A 210 -29.63 -3.40 9.07
N LYS A 211 -30.16 -3.36 7.85
CA LYS A 211 -30.42 -4.57 7.05
C LYS A 211 -29.17 -5.02 6.33
N LEU A 212 -28.87 -6.32 6.43
CA LEU A 212 -27.59 -6.85 5.98
C LEU A 212 -27.33 -6.62 4.48
N TRP A 213 -28.33 -6.83 3.61
CA TRP A 213 -28.17 -6.60 2.17
C TRP A 213 -27.95 -5.12 1.83
N GLU A 214 -28.59 -4.20 2.58
CA GLU A 214 -28.35 -2.77 2.43
C GLU A 214 -26.94 -2.38 2.88
N ALA A 215 -26.47 -2.96 3.99
CA ALA A 215 -25.11 -2.77 4.48
C ALA A 215 -24.06 -3.31 3.48
N MET A 216 -24.34 -4.44 2.84
CA MET A 216 -23.49 -5.02 1.79
C MET A 216 -23.64 -4.32 0.43
N LYS A 217 -24.57 -3.34 0.29
CA LYS A 217 -24.87 -2.64 -0.98
C LYS A 217 -25.24 -3.60 -2.13
N VAL A 218 -26.03 -4.63 -1.83
CA VAL A 218 -26.47 -5.66 -2.79
C VAL A 218 -27.96 -5.90 -2.70
N THR A 219 -28.57 -6.60 -3.66
CA THR A 219 -29.96 -7.05 -3.55
C THR A 219 -30.08 -8.26 -2.60
N LYS A 220 -31.33 -8.61 -2.20
CA LYS A 220 -31.58 -9.80 -1.39
C LYS A 220 -31.13 -11.09 -2.12
N GLU A 221 -31.40 -11.16 -3.41
CA GLU A 221 -31.02 -12.29 -4.26
C GLU A 221 -29.50 -12.42 -4.34
N GLN A 222 -28.79 -11.30 -4.52
CA GLN A 222 -27.33 -11.26 -4.51
C GLN A 222 -26.76 -11.59 -3.13
N MET A 223 -27.40 -11.22 -2.03
CA MET A 223 -26.98 -11.66 -0.70
C MET A 223 -27.06 -13.17 -0.55
N LEU A 224 -28.13 -13.82 -1.05
CA LEU A 224 -28.21 -15.30 -1.05
C LEU A 224 -27.11 -15.93 -1.90
N PHE A 225 -26.77 -15.33 -3.04
CA PHE A 225 -25.63 -15.72 -3.85
C PHE A 225 -24.31 -15.59 -3.07
N CYS A 226 -24.06 -14.46 -2.39
CA CYS A 226 -22.90 -14.23 -1.54
C CYS A 226 -22.75 -15.27 -0.42
N ILE A 227 -23.87 -15.65 0.22
CA ILE A 227 -23.91 -16.70 1.25
C ILE A 227 -23.49 -18.05 0.65
N LYS A 228 -24.07 -18.42 -0.49
CA LYS A 228 -23.79 -19.68 -1.18
C LYS A 228 -22.30 -19.86 -1.49
N ILE A 229 -21.64 -18.82 -1.97
CA ILE A 229 -20.21 -18.86 -2.34
C ILE A 229 -19.27 -18.53 -1.18
N ASN A 230 -19.82 -18.14 0.01
CA ASN A 230 -19.06 -17.65 1.16
C ASN A 230 -18.10 -16.53 0.77
N ILE A 231 -18.63 -15.46 0.19
CA ILE A 231 -17.89 -14.33 -0.39
C ILE A 231 -16.99 -13.66 0.64
N GLY A 232 -15.81 -13.19 0.19
CA GLY A 232 -14.95 -12.27 0.95
C GLY A 232 -15.20 -10.80 0.58
N ALA A 233 -14.51 -9.88 1.27
CA ALA A 233 -14.64 -8.44 1.04
C ALA A 233 -14.30 -8.06 -0.40
N ARG A 234 -13.19 -8.57 -0.91
CA ARG A 234 -12.73 -8.28 -2.28
C ARG A 234 -13.72 -8.75 -3.35
N GLY A 235 -14.30 -9.93 -3.18
CA GLY A 235 -15.36 -10.43 -4.07
C GLY A 235 -16.64 -9.60 -3.97
N LEU A 236 -16.98 -9.13 -2.76
CA LEU A 236 -18.11 -8.22 -2.55
C LEU A 236 -17.91 -6.89 -3.27
N GLU A 237 -16.73 -6.30 -3.21
CA GLU A 237 -16.40 -5.07 -3.94
C GLU A 237 -16.52 -5.26 -5.46
N VAL A 238 -16.01 -6.36 -6.01
CA VAL A 238 -16.18 -6.68 -7.44
C VAL A 238 -17.67 -6.78 -7.81
N LEU A 239 -18.51 -7.41 -6.96
CA LEU A 239 -19.95 -7.51 -7.20
C LEU A 239 -20.64 -6.14 -7.14
N GLN A 240 -20.22 -5.25 -6.23
CA GLN A 240 -20.73 -3.89 -6.12
C GLN A 240 -20.40 -3.07 -7.36
N ILE A 241 -19.17 -3.14 -7.84
CA ILE A 241 -18.75 -2.47 -9.09
C ILE A 241 -19.53 -3.04 -10.27
N ALA A 242 -19.72 -4.37 -10.34
CA ALA A 242 -20.55 -4.98 -11.39
C ALA A 242 -21.98 -4.42 -11.38
N ASN A 243 -22.56 -4.15 -10.20
CA ASN A 243 -23.88 -3.51 -10.07
C ASN A 243 -23.90 -2.08 -10.62
N GLU A 244 -22.85 -1.29 -10.40
CA GLU A 244 -22.71 0.08 -10.93
C GLU A 244 -22.76 0.08 -12.45
N TYR A 245 -22.09 -0.88 -13.07
CA TYR A 245 -22.07 -1.08 -14.53
C TYR A 245 -23.23 -1.94 -15.07
N ARG A 246 -24.17 -2.37 -14.21
CA ARG A 246 -25.32 -3.25 -14.56
C ARG A 246 -24.88 -4.59 -15.17
N VAL A 247 -23.77 -5.11 -14.69
CA VAL A 247 -23.19 -6.40 -15.11
C VAL A 247 -23.65 -7.50 -14.18
N SER A 248 -24.12 -8.61 -14.74
CA SER A 248 -24.43 -9.83 -13.99
C SER A 248 -23.27 -10.81 -14.08
N LEU A 249 -22.80 -11.31 -12.93
CA LEU A 249 -21.67 -12.23 -12.85
C LEU A 249 -22.12 -13.62 -12.39
N THR A 250 -21.63 -14.65 -13.07
CA THR A 250 -21.65 -16.02 -12.55
C THR A 250 -20.60 -16.19 -11.43
N GLU A 251 -20.73 -17.22 -10.60
CA GLU A 251 -19.74 -17.54 -9.56
C GLU A 251 -18.31 -17.66 -10.11
N ARG A 252 -18.15 -18.33 -11.26
CA ARG A 252 -16.84 -18.49 -11.91
C ARG A 252 -16.25 -17.18 -12.39
N GLN A 253 -17.07 -16.29 -12.97
CA GLN A 253 -16.64 -14.96 -13.40
C GLN A 253 -16.27 -14.09 -12.21
N LEU A 254 -17.09 -14.08 -11.16
CA LEU A 254 -16.78 -13.32 -9.94
C LEU A 254 -15.45 -13.73 -9.35
N GLN A 255 -15.22 -15.04 -9.16
CA GLN A 255 -13.95 -15.56 -8.65
C GLN A 255 -12.75 -15.19 -9.56
N PHE A 256 -12.95 -15.25 -10.87
CA PHE A 256 -11.92 -14.88 -11.83
C PHE A 256 -11.56 -13.38 -11.71
N PHE A 257 -12.54 -12.50 -11.77
CA PHE A 257 -12.31 -11.07 -11.69
C PHE A 257 -11.77 -10.64 -10.31
N GLU A 258 -12.20 -11.29 -9.23
CA GLU A 258 -11.66 -11.08 -7.89
C GLU A 258 -10.16 -11.38 -7.79
N ILE A 259 -9.73 -12.52 -8.38
CA ILE A 259 -8.36 -13.02 -8.26
C ILE A 259 -7.41 -12.35 -9.26
N GLU A 260 -7.80 -12.33 -10.53
CA GLU A 260 -6.91 -11.95 -11.62
C GLU A 260 -6.89 -10.45 -11.90
N ILE A 261 -7.98 -9.73 -11.64
CA ILE A 261 -8.10 -8.29 -11.92
C ILE A 261 -8.16 -7.50 -10.61
N GLY A 262 -9.11 -7.83 -9.76
CA GLY A 262 -9.38 -7.16 -8.51
C GLY A 262 -10.30 -5.94 -8.63
N PRO A 263 -10.84 -5.47 -7.48
CA PRO A 263 -11.86 -4.42 -7.46
C PRO A 263 -11.37 -3.08 -8.00
N ALA A 264 -10.08 -2.75 -7.79
CA ALA A 264 -9.54 -1.45 -8.24
C ALA A 264 -9.56 -1.27 -9.78
N LEU A 265 -9.46 -2.38 -10.53
CA LEU A 265 -9.26 -2.34 -11.99
C LEU A 265 -10.43 -2.92 -12.79
N VAL A 266 -11.34 -3.65 -12.14
CA VAL A 266 -12.41 -4.35 -12.84
C VAL A 266 -13.39 -3.40 -13.54
N GLY A 267 -13.51 -2.16 -13.06
CA GLY A 267 -14.30 -1.11 -13.69
C GLY A 267 -13.83 -0.78 -15.11
N ASN A 268 -12.52 -0.84 -15.36
CA ASN A 268 -11.91 -0.63 -16.69
C ASN A 268 -12.39 -1.65 -17.73
N ILE A 269 -12.92 -2.79 -17.27
CA ILE A 269 -13.48 -3.84 -18.12
C ILE A 269 -15.00 -3.68 -18.24
N PHE A 270 -15.69 -3.50 -17.11
CA PHE A 270 -17.15 -3.52 -17.07
C PHE A 270 -17.79 -2.34 -17.80
N GLN A 271 -17.12 -1.21 -17.91
CA GLN A 271 -17.59 -0.04 -18.67
C GLN A 271 -17.88 -0.33 -20.15
N TYR A 272 -17.24 -1.31 -20.75
CA TYR A 272 -17.45 -1.69 -22.14
C TYR A 272 -18.60 -2.68 -22.35
N GLY A 273 -19.18 -3.21 -21.29
CA GLY A 273 -20.10 -4.36 -21.39
C GLY A 273 -19.37 -5.66 -21.79
N HIS A 274 -19.99 -6.49 -22.59
CA HIS A 274 -19.39 -7.73 -23.15
C HIS A 274 -18.68 -8.65 -22.16
N THR A 275 -19.13 -8.67 -20.89
CA THR A 275 -18.45 -9.34 -19.75
C THR A 275 -18.06 -10.79 -20.01
N GLU A 276 -18.94 -11.57 -20.67
CA GLU A 276 -18.66 -12.97 -21.02
C GLU A 276 -17.51 -13.07 -22.04
N LYS A 277 -17.43 -12.13 -23.00
CA LYS A 277 -16.37 -12.11 -23.98
C LYS A 277 -15.05 -11.69 -23.36
N PHE A 278 -15.04 -10.67 -22.50
CA PHE A 278 -13.87 -10.31 -21.70
C PHE A 278 -13.37 -11.49 -20.85
N TYR A 279 -14.26 -12.13 -20.14
CA TYR A 279 -13.89 -13.30 -19.34
C TYR A 279 -13.19 -14.38 -20.19
N LYS A 280 -13.77 -14.78 -21.32
CA LYS A 280 -13.19 -15.78 -22.21
C LYS A 280 -11.84 -15.34 -22.78
N TYR A 281 -11.75 -14.08 -23.20
CA TYR A 281 -10.54 -13.52 -23.77
C TYR A 281 -9.41 -13.50 -22.75
N LEU A 282 -9.64 -12.99 -21.54
CA LEU A 282 -8.65 -12.94 -20.46
C LEU A 282 -8.21 -14.35 -20.01
N VAL A 283 -9.12 -15.31 -19.94
CA VAL A 283 -8.76 -16.73 -19.69
C VAL A 283 -7.80 -17.24 -20.78
N THR A 284 -8.03 -16.88 -22.03
CA THR A 284 -7.14 -17.26 -23.14
C THR A 284 -5.77 -16.59 -23.02
N LEU A 285 -5.71 -15.30 -22.64
CA LEU A 285 -4.44 -14.60 -22.39
C LEU A 285 -3.62 -15.32 -21.31
N ILE A 286 -4.24 -15.67 -20.17
CA ILE A 286 -3.56 -16.40 -19.10
C ILE A 286 -3.04 -17.78 -19.58
N GLN A 287 -3.82 -18.50 -20.40
CA GLN A 287 -3.37 -19.77 -20.98
C GLN A 287 -2.14 -19.59 -21.88
N ASN A 288 -2.05 -18.45 -22.58
CA ASN A 288 -0.91 -18.07 -23.40
C ASN A 288 0.24 -17.46 -22.60
N LYS A 289 0.17 -17.45 -21.25
CA LYS A 289 1.14 -16.86 -20.32
C LYS A 289 1.25 -15.33 -20.39
N GLU A 290 0.23 -14.68 -20.89
CA GLU A 290 0.08 -13.23 -20.86
C GLU A 290 -0.46 -12.78 -19.50
N ASN A 291 -0.17 -11.53 -19.12
CA ASN A 291 -0.60 -10.96 -17.85
C ASN A 291 -1.90 -10.15 -18.03
N CYS A 292 -2.88 -10.34 -17.15
CA CYS A 292 -4.09 -9.52 -17.15
C CYS A 292 -3.82 -8.04 -16.83
N GLY A 293 -2.76 -7.74 -16.05
CA GLY A 293 -2.34 -6.36 -15.79
C GLY A 293 -1.96 -5.63 -17.08
N ASP A 294 -1.17 -6.27 -17.95
CA ASP A 294 -0.78 -5.69 -19.24
C ASP A 294 -2.00 -5.40 -20.13
N TYR A 295 -3.07 -6.20 -19.96
CA TYR A 295 -4.31 -5.94 -20.69
C TYR A 295 -5.07 -4.72 -20.13
N ILE A 296 -5.02 -4.47 -18.84
CA ILE A 296 -5.58 -3.24 -18.27
C ILE A 296 -4.78 -2.02 -18.74
N ASP A 297 -3.45 -2.09 -18.72
CA ASP A 297 -2.59 -1.02 -19.24
C ASP A 297 -2.91 -0.73 -20.72
N TYR A 298 -3.16 -1.77 -21.50
CA TYR A 298 -3.59 -1.64 -22.90
C TYR A 298 -4.92 -0.88 -23.04
N LEU A 299 -5.92 -1.16 -22.19
CA LEU A 299 -7.20 -0.44 -22.21
C LEU A 299 -7.01 1.03 -21.80
N GLU A 300 -6.15 1.32 -20.83
CA GLU A 300 -5.81 2.68 -20.42
C GLU A 300 -5.08 3.44 -21.53
N ASP A 301 -4.14 2.79 -22.23
CA ASP A 301 -3.45 3.36 -23.39
C ASP A 301 -4.43 3.69 -24.52
N MET A 302 -5.38 2.80 -24.77
CA MET A 302 -6.45 2.99 -25.74
C MET A 302 -7.30 4.24 -25.41
N GLU A 303 -7.71 4.39 -24.15
CA GLU A 303 -8.47 5.57 -23.71
C GLU A 303 -7.65 6.86 -23.81
N TYR A 304 -6.40 6.86 -23.34
CA TYR A 304 -5.50 8.00 -23.42
C TYR A 304 -5.27 8.46 -24.86
N LEU A 305 -5.16 7.52 -25.79
CA LEU A 305 -5.01 7.78 -27.20
C LEU A 305 -6.33 8.13 -27.89
N ARG A 306 -7.47 8.00 -27.20
CA ARG A 306 -8.83 8.21 -27.72
C ARG A 306 -9.17 7.28 -28.88
N ILE A 307 -8.73 6.03 -28.79
CA ILE A 307 -9.04 5.00 -29.80
C ILE A 307 -10.46 4.47 -29.53
N PRO A 308 -11.37 4.44 -30.50
CA PRO A 308 -12.72 3.92 -30.30
C PRO A 308 -12.71 2.44 -29.87
N PRO A 309 -13.51 2.03 -28.87
CA PRO A 309 -13.55 0.68 -28.34
C PRO A 309 -14.34 -0.28 -29.25
N THR A 310 -13.86 -0.48 -30.46
CA THR A 310 -14.45 -1.49 -31.36
C THR A 310 -14.06 -2.90 -30.92
N GLU A 311 -14.81 -3.89 -31.40
CA GLU A 311 -14.60 -5.27 -30.98
C GLU A 311 -13.20 -5.80 -31.30
N ASP A 312 -12.66 -5.43 -32.48
CA ASP A 312 -11.29 -5.81 -32.89
C ASP A 312 -10.21 -5.09 -32.06
N VAL A 313 -10.52 -3.91 -31.54
CA VAL A 313 -9.61 -3.17 -30.65
C VAL A 313 -9.69 -3.76 -29.24
N LEU A 314 -10.89 -4.04 -28.70
CA LEU A 314 -11.03 -4.62 -27.36
C LEU A 314 -10.47 -6.03 -27.27
N PHE A 315 -10.52 -6.82 -28.35
CA PHE A 315 -10.09 -8.21 -28.38
C PHE A 315 -9.09 -8.50 -29.50
N PRO A 316 -7.90 -7.88 -29.50
CA PRO A 316 -6.93 -8.01 -30.56
C PRO A 316 -6.43 -9.46 -30.68
N ARG A 317 -6.31 -9.96 -31.92
CA ARG A 317 -5.82 -11.32 -32.19
C ARG A 317 -4.38 -11.53 -31.74
N ASN A 318 -3.53 -10.52 -31.90
CA ASN A 318 -2.16 -10.50 -31.41
C ASN A 318 -2.03 -9.41 -30.35
N PHE A 319 -2.35 -9.78 -29.11
CA PHE A 319 -2.38 -8.85 -27.98
C PHE A 319 -1.01 -8.20 -27.77
N GLN A 320 0.06 -8.99 -27.66
CA GLN A 320 1.38 -8.50 -27.33
C GLN A 320 1.89 -7.43 -28.30
N GLN A 321 1.75 -7.68 -29.61
CA GLN A 321 2.16 -6.73 -30.64
C GLN A 321 1.32 -5.45 -30.58
N THR A 322 0.00 -5.59 -30.36
CA THR A 322 -0.92 -4.45 -30.32
C THR A 322 -0.66 -3.59 -29.10
N HIS A 323 -0.46 -4.18 -27.93
CA HIS A 323 -0.11 -3.49 -26.69
C HIS A 323 1.21 -2.72 -26.83
N GLN A 324 2.28 -3.35 -27.32
CA GLN A 324 3.57 -2.68 -27.55
C GLN A 324 3.43 -1.46 -28.47
N ARG A 325 2.62 -1.57 -29.53
CA ARG A 325 2.37 -0.47 -30.46
C ARG A 325 1.64 0.70 -29.77
N LEU A 326 0.61 0.44 -28.97
CA LEU A 326 -0.12 1.49 -28.25
C LEU A 326 0.75 2.16 -27.19
N ALA A 327 1.49 1.39 -26.43
CA ALA A 327 2.42 1.91 -25.42
C ALA A 327 3.48 2.84 -26.05
N LEU A 328 3.97 2.50 -27.24
CA LEU A 328 4.89 3.38 -27.97
C LEU A 328 4.19 4.69 -28.40
N GLN A 329 2.98 4.61 -28.99
CA GLN A 329 2.21 5.79 -29.40
C GLN A 329 1.89 6.71 -28.22
N ARG A 330 1.53 6.14 -27.06
CA ARG A 330 1.33 6.91 -25.82
C ARG A 330 2.58 7.67 -25.43
N ARG A 331 3.73 6.98 -25.38
CA ARG A 331 5.02 7.60 -25.04
C ARG A 331 5.38 8.75 -26.00
N GLU A 332 5.23 8.54 -27.31
CA GLU A 332 5.49 9.57 -28.32
C GLU A 332 4.59 10.81 -28.12
N LYS A 333 3.31 10.59 -27.82
CA LYS A 333 2.35 11.68 -27.52
C LYS A 333 2.71 12.42 -26.23
N GLU A 334 3.06 11.71 -25.16
CA GLU A 334 3.49 12.30 -23.89
C GLU A 334 4.77 13.12 -24.07
N ASP A 335 5.74 12.61 -24.83
CA ASP A 335 6.99 13.32 -25.13
C ASP A 335 6.74 14.57 -25.99
N ALA A 336 5.80 14.51 -26.93
CA ALA A 336 5.41 15.67 -27.72
C ALA A 336 4.74 16.76 -26.84
N ILE A 337 3.83 16.39 -25.96
CA ILE A 337 3.19 17.31 -25.01
C ILE A 337 4.25 17.96 -24.11
N ARG A 338 5.16 17.15 -23.52
CA ARG A 338 6.24 17.66 -22.67
C ARG A 338 7.16 18.65 -23.39
N LYS A 339 7.48 18.37 -24.67
CA LYS A 339 8.27 19.31 -25.48
C LYS A 339 7.53 20.63 -25.70
N MET A 340 6.23 20.58 -25.97
CA MET A 340 5.40 21.79 -26.15
C MET A 340 5.36 22.62 -24.84
N GLU A 341 5.14 21.98 -23.71
CA GLU A 341 5.14 22.64 -22.40
C GLU A 341 6.49 23.32 -22.10
N ILE A 342 7.62 22.71 -22.46
CA ILE A 342 8.95 23.31 -22.30
C ILE A 342 9.09 24.54 -23.19
N VAL A 343 8.66 24.48 -24.45
CA VAL A 343 8.72 25.63 -25.38
C VAL A 343 7.89 26.82 -24.87
N GLU A 344 6.69 26.57 -24.35
CA GLU A 344 5.85 27.61 -23.73
C GLU A 344 6.50 28.23 -22.49
N LYS A 345 7.04 27.40 -21.62
CA LYS A 345 7.76 27.84 -20.42
C LYS A 345 9.05 28.61 -20.74
N ASP A 346 9.78 28.19 -21.79
CA ASP A 346 10.97 28.92 -22.23
C ASP A 346 10.61 30.31 -22.77
N LYS A 347 9.48 30.48 -23.47
CA LYS A 347 8.97 31.79 -23.85
C LYS A 347 8.70 32.69 -22.66
N LEU A 348 8.01 32.16 -21.64
CA LEU A 348 7.76 32.90 -20.38
C LEU A 348 9.07 33.32 -19.70
N LEU A 349 10.08 32.43 -19.67
CA LEU A 349 11.39 32.78 -19.12
C LEU A 349 12.03 33.93 -19.92
N GLN A 350 11.97 33.87 -21.25
CA GLN A 350 12.53 34.92 -22.10
C GLN A 350 11.83 36.28 -21.93
N GLU A 351 10.52 36.29 -21.66
CA GLU A 351 9.78 37.50 -21.33
C GLU A 351 10.22 38.13 -19.99
N MET A 352 10.65 37.28 -19.05
CA MET A 352 11.18 37.74 -17.74
C MET A 352 12.64 38.23 -17.81
N LEU A 353 13.42 37.77 -18.79
CA LEU A 353 14.86 38.05 -18.88
C LEU A 353 15.23 39.54 -18.83
N PRO A 354 14.55 40.48 -19.55
CA PRO A 354 14.94 41.89 -19.50
C PRO A 354 14.92 42.49 -18.11
N GLU A 355 13.92 42.17 -17.30
CA GLU A 355 13.80 42.63 -15.91
C GLU A 355 14.85 41.97 -15.01
N LEU A 356 15.07 40.67 -15.21
CA LEU A 356 16.09 39.93 -14.46
C LEU A 356 17.50 40.41 -14.81
N GLU A 357 17.78 40.72 -16.08
CA GLU A 357 19.06 41.28 -16.51
C GLU A 357 19.30 42.69 -15.92
N GLU A 358 18.27 43.55 -15.92
CA GLU A 358 18.39 44.89 -15.27
C GLU A 358 18.78 44.74 -13.80
N THR A 359 18.28 43.73 -13.11
CA THR A 359 18.52 43.48 -11.70
C THR A 359 19.82 42.76 -11.44
N TYR A 360 20.09 41.67 -12.13
CA TYR A 360 21.10 40.67 -11.78
C TYR A 360 22.30 40.60 -12.72
N ARG A 361 22.31 41.25 -13.87
CA ARG A 361 23.50 41.28 -14.74
C ARG A 361 24.65 41.99 -14.03
N TYR A 362 25.76 41.30 -13.84
CA TYR A 362 26.95 41.84 -13.23
C TYR A 362 28.20 41.12 -13.71
N GLU A 363 29.28 41.85 -13.88
CA GLU A 363 30.59 41.34 -14.28
C GLU A 363 31.71 42.19 -13.72
N ASP A 364 32.88 41.59 -13.55
CA ASP A 364 34.14 42.28 -13.26
C ASP A 364 35.21 41.85 -14.27
N GLU A 365 36.47 42.04 -13.96
CA GLU A 365 37.57 41.68 -14.88
C GLU A 365 37.66 40.16 -15.12
N GLN A 366 37.34 39.34 -14.11
CA GLN A 366 37.55 37.87 -14.12
C GLN A 366 36.28 37.07 -14.31
N PHE A 367 35.15 37.58 -13.82
CA PHE A 367 33.89 36.82 -13.75
C PHE A 367 32.72 37.57 -14.34
N CYS A 368 31.74 36.80 -14.78
CA CYS A 368 30.43 37.30 -15.18
C CYS A 368 29.30 36.44 -14.64
N MET A 369 28.16 37.10 -14.33
CA MET A 369 26.92 36.43 -13.95
C MET A 369 26.06 36.23 -15.20
N VAL A 370 25.68 34.99 -15.48
CA VAL A 370 24.89 34.60 -16.67
C VAL A 370 23.53 34.10 -16.21
N LEU A 371 22.46 34.63 -16.81
CA LEU A 371 21.10 34.13 -16.62
C LEU A 371 20.80 32.99 -17.59
N PRO A 372 20.12 31.91 -17.16
CA PRO A 372 19.64 30.87 -18.07
C PRO A 372 18.56 31.44 -18.99
N THR A 373 18.54 30.98 -20.23
CA THR A 373 17.59 31.44 -21.27
C THR A 373 16.54 30.40 -21.61
N CYS A 374 16.77 29.15 -21.26
CA CYS A 374 15.87 28.04 -21.52
C CYS A 374 16.07 26.89 -20.53
N LYS A 375 15.17 25.92 -20.52
CA LYS A 375 15.26 24.71 -19.66
C LYS A 375 16.57 23.96 -19.85
N GLU A 376 17.09 23.91 -21.09
CA GLU A 376 18.32 23.16 -21.39
C GLU A 376 19.57 23.77 -20.72
N ASP A 377 19.58 25.09 -20.47
CA ASP A 377 20.67 25.73 -19.72
C ASP A 377 20.73 25.19 -18.27
N PHE A 378 19.57 25.01 -17.61
CA PHE A 378 19.51 24.39 -16.29
C PHE A 378 19.97 22.95 -16.32
N ASN A 379 19.57 22.19 -17.34
CA ASN A 379 19.96 20.78 -17.48
C ASN A 379 21.47 20.65 -17.71
N ARG A 380 22.05 21.49 -18.57
CA ARG A 380 23.48 21.53 -18.87
C ARG A 380 24.28 21.88 -17.61
N GLU A 381 23.88 22.94 -16.91
CA GLU A 381 24.52 23.33 -15.65
C GLU A 381 24.47 22.21 -14.60
N GLY A 382 23.32 21.55 -14.48
CA GLY A 382 23.17 20.43 -13.55
C GLY A 382 24.07 19.24 -13.87
N ARG A 383 24.24 18.93 -15.18
CA ARG A 383 25.15 17.86 -15.63
C ARG A 383 26.60 18.21 -15.36
N GLU A 384 27.02 19.44 -15.73
CA GLU A 384 28.42 19.86 -15.60
C GLU A 384 28.85 20.09 -14.16
N ASN A 385 28.01 20.70 -13.34
CA ASN A 385 28.28 20.93 -11.92
C ASN A 385 27.92 19.75 -11.03
N HIS A 386 27.36 18.66 -11.58
CA HIS A 386 26.89 17.51 -10.79
C HIS A 386 26.00 17.92 -9.62
N ASN A 387 25.01 18.80 -9.89
CA ASN A 387 24.06 19.29 -8.89
C ASN A 387 22.60 19.14 -9.37
N CYS A 388 21.63 19.48 -8.51
CA CYS A 388 20.20 19.29 -8.78
C CYS A 388 19.54 20.48 -9.50
N VAL A 389 20.28 21.44 -10.04
CA VAL A 389 19.70 22.65 -10.67
C VAL A 389 18.84 22.31 -11.89
N GLY A 390 19.13 21.26 -12.61
CA GLY A 390 18.30 20.74 -13.71
C GLY A 390 16.91 20.26 -13.30
N GLY A 391 16.63 20.07 -11.99
CA GLY A 391 15.35 19.63 -11.45
C GLY A 391 14.30 20.75 -11.35
N SER A 392 13.90 21.09 -10.14
CA SER A 392 12.77 22.01 -9.88
C SER A 392 13.09 23.51 -9.97
N TYR A 393 14.34 23.89 -10.14
CA TYR A 393 14.77 25.29 -10.11
C TYR A 393 14.24 26.13 -11.27
N TYR A 394 14.10 25.52 -12.43
CA TYR A 394 13.47 26.15 -13.57
C TYR A 394 12.03 26.57 -13.27
N ASP A 395 11.21 25.70 -12.70
CA ASP A 395 9.83 26.02 -12.33
C ASP A 395 9.75 27.02 -11.18
N LYS A 396 10.70 27.03 -10.25
CA LYS A 396 10.80 28.06 -9.17
C LYS A 396 11.09 29.43 -9.74
N MET A 397 11.98 29.53 -10.74
CA MET A 397 12.33 30.78 -11.39
C MET A 397 11.14 31.35 -12.16
N LEU A 398 10.41 30.53 -12.93
CA LEU A 398 9.18 30.93 -13.62
C LEU A 398 8.07 31.41 -12.69
N LYS A 399 8.01 30.89 -11.46
CA LYS A 399 7.06 31.31 -10.42
C LYS A 399 7.53 32.54 -9.64
N GLY A 400 8.70 33.11 -9.94
CA GLY A 400 9.28 34.22 -9.21
C GLY A 400 9.69 33.89 -7.77
N GLN A 401 9.82 32.61 -7.41
CA GLN A 401 10.19 32.16 -6.06
C GLN A 401 11.68 32.36 -5.77
N SER A 402 12.52 32.16 -6.79
CA SER A 402 13.95 32.46 -6.75
C SER A 402 14.48 32.70 -8.17
N CYS A 403 15.60 33.39 -8.27
CA CYS A 403 16.35 33.60 -9.52
C CYS A 403 17.60 32.72 -9.47
N VAL A 404 17.78 31.88 -10.47
CA VAL A 404 18.97 31.05 -10.64
C VAL A 404 19.86 31.65 -11.70
N MET A 405 21.14 31.71 -11.43
CA MET A 405 22.16 32.26 -12.29
C MET A 405 23.43 31.43 -12.26
N PHE A 406 24.25 31.58 -13.27
CA PHE A 406 25.49 30.84 -13.41
C PHE A 406 26.69 31.84 -13.33
N LEU A 407 27.53 31.66 -12.33
CA LEU A 407 28.79 32.38 -12.29
C LEU A 407 29.78 31.70 -13.23
N ARG A 408 30.38 32.50 -14.13
CA ARG A 408 31.33 32.01 -15.16
C ARG A 408 32.65 32.75 -15.04
N ARG A 409 33.75 32.08 -15.35
CA ARG A 409 35.03 32.73 -15.61
C ARG A 409 35.02 33.30 -17.04
N LYS A 410 35.45 34.56 -17.22
CA LYS A 410 35.52 35.20 -18.54
C LYS A 410 36.48 34.48 -19.50
N GLU A 411 37.50 33.81 -18.97
CA GLU A 411 38.46 33.01 -19.73
C GLU A 411 37.85 31.71 -20.25
N GLU A 412 36.84 31.13 -19.53
CA GLU A 412 36.16 29.89 -19.86
C GLU A 412 34.64 30.07 -19.73
N PRO A 413 33.97 30.89 -20.56
CA PRO A 413 32.58 31.31 -20.35
C PRO A 413 31.57 30.13 -20.54
N ASP A 414 31.92 29.13 -21.32
CA ASP A 414 31.09 27.97 -21.61
C ASP A 414 31.19 26.88 -20.52
N LYS A 415 32.16 27.00 -19.60
CA LYS A 415 32.38 25.99 -18.57
C LYS A 415 31.67 26.33 -17.26
N ALA A 416 30.95 25.38 -16.72
CA ALA A 416 30.28 25.57 -15.45
C ALA A 416 31.30 25.81 -14.32
N PHE A 417 31.05 26.85 -13.48
CA PHE A 417 31.92 27.18 -12.38
C PHE A 417 31.18 27.20 -11.05
N CYS A 418 30.18 28.09 -10.88
CA CYS A 418 29.30 28.04 -9.70
C CYS A 418 27.86 28.34 -10.09
N THR A 419 26.92 27.63 -9.46
CA THR A 419 25.48 27.87 -9.55
C THR A 419 25.05 28.75 -8.38
N VAL A 420 24.32 29.84 -8.66
CA VAL A 420 23.85 30.81 -7.68
C VAL A 420 22.34 30.88 -7.68
N GLU A 421 21.73 30.85 -6.50
CA GLU A 421 20.30 31.06 -6.29
C GLU A 421 20.07 32.28 -5.41
N MET A 422 19.21 33.20 -5.85
CA MET A 422 18.82 34.41 -5.12
C MET A 422 17.31 34.52 -4.96
N ASN A 423 16.90 35.18 -3.90
CA ASN A 423 15.54 35.70 -3.74
C ASN A 423 15.63 37.20 -3.40
N GLY A 424 15.27 38.03 -4.39
CA GLY A 424 15.49 39.46 -4.31
C GLY A 424 16.98 39.80 -4.11
N GLU A 425 17.30 40.55 -3.04
CA GLU A 425 18.69 40.91 -2.68
C GLU A 425 19.45 39.84 -1.90
N ARG A 426 18.75 38.73 -1.49
CA ARG A 426 19.33 37.71 -0.63
C ARG A 426 19.89 36.57 -1.45
N ILE A 427 21.15 36.22 -1.28
CA ILE A 427 21.76 35.01 -1.77
C ILE A 427 21.22 33.84 -0.92
N LEU A 428 20.53 32.90 -1.53
CA LEU A 428 20.07 31.67 -0.89
C LEU A 428 21.18 30.61 -0.88
N GLN A 429 21.89 30.49 -1.98
CA GLN A 429 23.04 29.59 -2.11
C GLN A 429 23.96 30.00 -3.27
N CYS A 430 25.24 29.65 -3.12
CA CYS A 430 26.24 29.67 -4.19
C CYS A 430 27.04 28.38 -4.04
N ARG A 431 27.04 27.54 -5.07
CA ARG A 431 27.64 26.20 -5.01
C ARG A 431 28.52 25.93 -6.23
N ALA A 432 29.72 25.43 -5.96
CA ALA A 432 30.62 24.89 -6.96
C ALA A 432 30.27 23.44 -7.33
N VAL A 433 31.10 22.81 -8.13
CA VAL A 433 30.96 21.41 -8.58
C VAL A 433 30.63 20.48 -7.40
N ARG A 434 29.67 19.54 -7.61
CA ARG A 434 29.18 18.59 -6.59
C ARG A 434 28.65 19.23 -5.30
N ASN A 435 28.01 20.39 -5.45
CA ASN A 435 27.52 21.22 -4.32
C ASN A 435 28.62 21.64 -3.33
N GLY A 436 29.87 21.68 -3.79
CA GLY A 436 31.00 22.13 -2.99
C GLY A 436 30.91 23.64 -2.63
N GLU A 437 31.75 24.02 -1.67
CA GLU A 437 31.88 25.42 -1.32
C GLU A 437 32.53 26.21 -2.48
N PRO A 438 32.06 27.45 -2.76
CA PRO A 438 32.65 28.28 -3.77
C PRO A 438 34.07 28.68 -3.37
N PRO A 439 35.04 28.78 -4.31
CA PRO A 439 36.38 29.27 -4.04
C PRO A 439 36.38 30.74 -3.51
N GLU A 440 37.43 31.17 -2.82
CA GLU A 440 37.52 32.48 -2.20
C GLU A 440 37.36 33.63 -3.20
N GLU A 441 37.87 33.45 -4.42
CA GLU A 441 37.70 34.44 -5.50
C GLU A 441 36.22 34.59 -5.93
N ALA A 442 35.46 33.46 -5.96
CA ALA A 442 34.02 33.51 -6.21
C ALA A 442 33.25 34.16 -5.06
N LYS A 443 33.65 33.91 -3.82
CA LYS A 443 33.06 34.56 -2.62
C LYS A 443 33.26 36.08 -2.69
N ALA A 444 34.48 36.53 -3.02
CA ALA A 444 34.81 37.97 -3.17
C ALA A 444 33.96 38.62 -4.28
N PHE A 445 33.76 37.94 -5.41
CA PHE A 445 32.87 38.41 -6.46
C PHE A 445 31.41 38.49 -5.98
N MET A 446 30.93 37.47 -5.28
CA MET A 446 29.56 37.42 -4.75
C MET A 446 29.25 38.52 -3.74
N GLU A 447 30.21 38.94 -2.94
CA GLU A 447 30.03 40.07 -2.04
C GLU A 447 29.80 41.39 -2.79
N LYS A 448 30.60 41.65 -3.86
CA LYS A 448 30.44 42.85 -4.70
C LYS A 448 29.12 42.81 -5.44
N PHE A 449 28.78 41.63 -6.04
CA PHE A 449 27.55 41.40 -6.72
C PHE A 449 26.31 41.63 -5.84
N SER A 450 26.30 41.10 -4.64
CA SER A 450 25.18 41.25 -3.70
C SER A 450 24.95 42.74 -3.33
N LYS A 451 26.01 43.53 -3.12
CA LYS A 451 25.90 44.96 -2.85
C LYS A 451 25.29 45.72 -4.04
N GLU A 452 25.69 45.38 -5.25
CA GLU A 452 25.16 46.02 -6.48
C GLU A 452 23.71 45.67 -6.71
N VAL A 453 23.32 44.41 -6.53
CA VAL A 453 21.93 43.95 -6.63
C VAL A 453 21.05 44.68 -5.61
N ALA A 454 21.48 44.78 -4.36
CA ALA A 454 20.74 45.48 -3.32
C ALA A 454 20.56 46.98 -3.68
N ARG A 455 21.59 47.63 -4.26
CA ARG A 455 21.52 49.01 -4.76
C ARG A 455 20.48 49.17 -5.86
N ARG A 456 20.45 48.25 -6.84
CA ARG A 456 19.51 48.28 -7.99
C ARG A 456 18.07 48.07 -7.54
N ILE A 457 17.80 47.07 -6.68
CA ILE A 457 16.48 46.82 -6.15
C ILE A 457 15.95 48.03 -5.36
N ARG A 458 16.76 48.65 -4.54
CA ARG A 458 16.35 49.88 -3.84
C ARG A 458 16.01 51.01 -4.80
N LYS A 459 16.79 51.18 -5.86
CA LYS A 459 16.53 52.19 -6.89
C LYS A 459 15.22 51.90 -7.65
N GLN A 460 14.94 50.66 -7.96
CA GLN A 460 13.66 50.25 -8.60
C GLN A 460 12.47 50.51 -7.67
N LYS A 461 12.56 50.17 -6.37
CA LYS A 461 11.50 50.45 -5.39
C LYS A 461 11.21 51.94 -5.25
N ASN A 462 12.24 52.77 -5.20
CA ASN A 462 12.08 54.23 -5.11
C ASN A 462 11.44 54.81 -6.38
N ARG A 463 11.77 54.31 -7.58
CA ARG A 463 11.11 54.73 -8.84
C ARG A 463 9.62 54.39 -8.84
N LEU A 464 9.22 53.19 -8.39
CA LEU A 464 7.83 52.79 -8.31
C LEU A 464 7.01 53.61 -7.29
N GLN A 465 7.64 54.07 -6.20
CA GLN A 465 6.99 54.93 -5.20
C GLN A 465 6.80 56.39 -5.68
N ILE A 466 7.57 56.82 -6.66
CA ILE A 466 7.45 58.17 -7.23
C ILE A 466 6.41 58.23 -8.35
N THR A 467 6.10 57.08 -8.97
CA THR A 467 5.14 56.96 -10.08
C THR A 467 3.75 56.44 -9.64
N ALA A 468 3.56 56.05 -8.39
CA ALA A 468 2.28 55.71 -7.76
C ALA A 468 1.75 56.90 -6.92
#